data_285104592a48d3a24364a309b0213811
#
_entry.id   285104592a48d3a24364a309b0213811
#
_cell.length_a   1.000
_cell.length_b   1.000
_cell.length_c   1.000
_cell.angle_alpha   90.00
_cell.angle_beta   90.00
_cell.angle_gamma   90.00
#
_symmetry.space_group_name_H-M   'P 1'
#
loop_
_entity.id
_entity.type
_entity.pdbx_description
1 polymer ?
#
loop_
_entity_poly.entity_id
_entity_poly.type
_entity_poly.pdbx_seq_one_letter_code
_entity_poly.pdbx_strand_id
1 'polypeptide(L)'
;MNKLQRLIGFSLFGLTLAGTGCSEVASPKAGTPELRAELFDTIIARTQRREAFSPIKNERLGFDPIQEMEALRDVVVSASTEQELYYALARLSHARRDRHLDLYLVAGGLELPDSAGLDVLDGESNEPAQAPVRIFPDYSDDAAGYFIGDRAIDPRWPELPAIGDQILTVNGMPVDAWHDSAKAFMRHSTSIALSWKLAEAMALSTAAFPSYLRAEELTLVTQSSSGTESAYSLPFRDPSDLSWTGSGDPNYPGLVLELSTPTYDLLVPEDGRRFVVLIWRGFRETMVPDVDDLVEFAESRGLLDHALVMDVTRSRGGSLGAYAMQRLQPLPFKTTFGNLRISDVTEPFIEDKRLDFAARNINDGGVSETIDDGNWLISWLEDDVLSALSRGEPYSSNVPFKLAHAPKESDGILEPAQKHFRGPIGIISGPSGGSHLDQFVSIIVDNGLGPVVGMPPGGYSNTWEWEEVLSFPGTDQPVVAFMWNIGHTIRPNGEIAEGNPVAVDEWIPLTSANVQTYYSEMLERVLALLESSHTR
;
A
#
# COMPACT_ATOMS: atom_id res chain seq x y z
N MET A 1 8.49 -5.11 -13.04
CA MET A 1 8.63 -6.42 -13.75
C MET A 1 7.73 -6.41 -14.96
N ASN A 2 8.28 -6.67 -16.15
CA ASN A 2 7.52 -6.59 -17.39
C ASN A 2 6.47 -7.69 -17.47
N LYS A 3 5.19 -7.33 -17.43
CA LYS A 3 4.11 -8.24 -17.84
C LYS A 3 4.26 -8.49 -19.34
N LEU A 4 4.40 -9.76 -19.72
CA LEU A 4 4.46 -10.17 -21.12
C LEU A 4 3.21 -9.68 -21.87
N GLN A 5 3.44 -9.03 -23.01
CA GLN A 5 2.41 -8.59 -23.94
C GLN A 5 1.53 -9.79 -24.35
N ARG A 6 0.25 -9.75 -23.96
CA ARG A 6 -0.76 -10.63 -24.56
C ARG A 6 -1.10 -10.10 -25.95
N LEU A 7 -0.52 -10.72 -26.96
CA LEU A 7 -0.92 -10.52 -28.36
C LEU A 7 -2.28 -11.21 -28.59
N ILE A 8 -3.36 -10.45 -28.54
CA ILE A 8 -4.65 -10.88 -29.10
C ILE A 8 -4.62 -10.57 -30.60
N GLY A 9 -4.44 -11.62 -31.39
CA GLY A 9 -4.53 -11.53 -32.84
C GLY A 9 -5.98 -11.35 -33.30
N PHE A 10 -6.34 -10.14 -33.68
CA PHE A 10 -7.57 -9.89 -34.45
C PHE A 10 -7.30 -10.08 -35.94
N SER A 11 -7.92 -11.10 -36.53
CA SER A 11 -8.01 -11.27 -37.99
C SER A 11 -8.95 -10.20 -38.56
N LEU A 12 -8.38 -9.24 -39.29
CA LEU A 12 -9.16 -8.34 -40.15
C LEU A 12 -9.75 -9.13 -41.34
N PHE A 13 -11.06 -9.29 -41.35
CA PHE A 13 -11.80 -9.54 -42.60
C PHE A 13 -12.37 -8.21 -43.09
N GLY A 14 -11.80 -7.69 -44.12
CA GLY A 14 -12.31 -6.51 -44.84
C GLY A 14 -13.56 -6.86 -45.65
N LEU A 15 -14.68 -6.22 -45.34
CA LEU A 15 -15.81 -6.08 -46.27
C LEU A 15 -16.06 -4.58 -46.47
N THR A 16 -15.69 -4.09 -47.60
CA THR A 16 -16.08 -2.76 -48.10
C THR A 16 -17.54 -2.77 -48.50
N LEU A 17 -18.42 -2.15 -47.74
CA LEU A 17 -19.75 -1.76 -48.17
C LEU A 17 -19.83 -0.23 -48.15
N ALA A 18 -19.97 0.34 -49.36
CA ALA A 18 -20.30 1.74 -49.55
C ALA A 18 -21.76 1.97 -49.10
N GLY A 19 -21.97 2.66 -47.99
CA GLY A 19 -23.25 3.08 -47.46
C GLY A 19 -23.22 4.57 -47.13
N THR A 20 -24.18 5.27 -47.65
CA THR A 20 -24.51 6.69 -47.52
C THR A 20 -24.37 7.23 -46.10
N GLY A 21 -23.62 8.34 -45.98
CA GLY A 21 -23.29 8.97 -44.69
C GLY A 21 -24.51 9.47 -43.90
N CYS A 22 -24.73 8.87 -42.78
CA CYS A 22 -25.12 9.57 -41.56
C CYS A 22 -23.81 9.88 -40.84
N SER A 23 -23.53 11.13 -40.61
CA SER A 23 -22.46 11.51 -39.66
C SER A 23 -22.93 11.01 -38.30
N GLU A 24 -22.42 9.85 -37.86
CA GLU A 24 -22.44 9.49 -36.45
C GLU A 24 -21.73 10.61 -35.69
N VAL A 25 -22.51 11.37 -34.93
CA VAL A 25 -21.97 12.25 -33.91
C VAL A 25 -21.24 11.31 -32.94
N ALA A 26 -19.90 11.31 -32.95
CA ALA A 26 -19.10 10.54 -32.03
C ALA A 26 -19.64 10.79 -30.61
N SER A 27 -20.09 9.74 -29.95
CA SER A 27 -20.56 9.82 -28.55
C SER A 27 -19.41 10.42 -27.73
N PRO A 28 -19.66 11.44 -26.89
CA PRO A 28 -18.60 11.96 -26.04
C PRO A 28 -17.98 10.81 -25.25
N LYS A 29 -16.65 10.75 -25.10
CA LYS A 29 -15.95 9.69 -24.33
C LYS A 29 -16.47 9.55 -22.89
N ALA A 30 -17.03 10.61 -22.30
CA ALA A 30 -17.71 10.57 -21.02
C ALA A 30 -19.08 9.85 -21.06
N GLY A 31 -19.59 9.47 -22.22
CA GLY A 31 -20.90 8.82 -22.39
C GLY A 31 -22.09 9.74 -22.13
N THR A 32 -23.31 9.20 -22.27
CA THR A 32 -24.54 9.89 -21.88
C THR A 32 -24.86 9.67 -20.40
N PRO A 33 -25.74 10.45 -19.78
CA PRO A 33 -26.20 10.20 -18.41
C PRO A 33 -26.75 8.78 -18.20
N GLU A 34 -27.47 8.22 -19.20
CA GLU A 34 -28.00 6.88 -19.16
C GLU A 34 -26.89 5.83 -19.15
N LEU A 35 -25.89 5.96 -20.01
CA LEU A 35 -24.72 5.05 -20.04
C LEU A 35 -23.93 5.10 -18.73
N ARG A 36 -23.77 6.30 -18.15
CA ARG A 36 -23.11 6.45 -16.84
C ARG A 36 -23.92 5.83 -15.71
N ALA A 37 -25.26 5.94 -15.75
CA ALA A 37 -26.13 5.29 -14.78
C ALA A 37 -26.03 3.75 -14.86
N GLU A 38 -26.03 3.19 -16.07
CA GLU A 38 -25.87 1.74 -16.29
C GLU A 38 -24.48 1.25 -15.89
N LEU A 39 -23.42 2.03 -16.17
CA LEU A 39 -22.05 1.73 -15.71
C LEU A 39 -21.98 1.71 -14.19
N PHE A 40 -22.57 2.72 -13.54
CA PHE A 40 -22.64 2.80 -12.07
C PHE A 40 -23.35 1.55 -11.50
N ASP A 41 -24.53 1.20 -12.02
CA ASP A 41 -25.29 0.03 -11.56
C ASP A 41 -24.49 -1.27 -11.77
N THR A 42 -23.74 -1.37 -12.86
CA THR A 42 -22.83 -2.48 -13.15
C THR A 42 -21.71 -2.57 -12.10
N ILE A 43 -21.08 -1.46 -11.74
CA ILE A 43 -20.03 -1.42 -10.72
C ILE A 43 -20.57 -1.85 -9.36
N ILE A 44 -21.72 -1.31 -8.94
CA ILE A 44 -22.36 -1.69 -7.67
C ILE A 44 -22.67 -3.19 -7.64
N ALA A 45 -23.34 -3.72 -8.67
CA ALA A 45 -23.70 -5.13 -8.74
C ALA A 45 -22.46 -6.06 -8.71
N ARG A 46 -21.39 -5.70 -9.41
CA ARG A 46 -20.12 -6.45 -9.38
C ARG A 46 -19.45 -6.37 -8.02
N THR A 47 -19.42 -5.18 -7.39
CA THR A 47 -18.85 -5.00 -6.05
C THR A 47 -19.59 -5.86 -5.03
N GLN A 48 -20.91 -5.84 -4.99
CA GLN A 48 -21.72 -6.69 -4.11
C GLN A 48 -21.43 -8.18 -4.29
N ARG A 49 -21.17 -8.62 -5.52
CA ARG A 49 -20.93 -10.02 -5.85
C ARG A 49 -19.49 -10.46 -5.56
N ARG A 50 -18.50 -9.64 -5.90
CA ARG A 50 -17.08 -10.03 -6.00
C ARG A 50 -16.26 -9.67 -4.77
N GLU A 51 -16.57 -8.54 -4.11
CA GLU A 51 -15.70 -8.00 -3.09
C GLU A 51 -15.82 -8.75 -1.76
N ALA A 52 -14.67 -9.25 -1.26
CA ALA A 52 -14.65 -10.04 -0.05
C ALA A 52 -15.00 -9.22 1.19
N PHE A 53 -14.56 -7.96 1.24
CA PHE A 53 -14.66 -7.11 2.44
C PHE A 53 -15.96 -6.34 2.55
N SER A 54 -16.58 -5.91 1.46
CA SER A 54 -17.74 -5.02 1.54
C SER A 54 -18.88 -5.57 2.40
N PRO A 55 -19.20 -6.88 2.38
CA PRO A 55 -20.22 -7.41 3.29
C PRO A 55 -19.81 -7.42 4.78
N ILE A 56 -18.52 -7.42 5.08
CA ILE A 56 -17.97 -7.60 6.44
C ILE A 56 -17.67 -6.26 7.10
N LYS A 57 -17.33 -5.23 6.32
CA LYS A 57 -17.00 -3.90 6.84
C LYS A 57 -18.15 -3.27 7.63
N ASN A 58 -19.39 -3.55 7.26
CA ASN A 58 -20.57 -3.10 8.01
C ASN A 58 -20.54 -3.54 9.47
N GLU A 59 -20.21 -4.81 9.73
CA GLU A 59 -20.21 -5.37 11.07
C GLU A 59 -18.99 -4.93 11.88
N ARG A 60 -17.81 -4.88 11.24
CA ARG A 60 -16.54 -4.69 11.95
C ARG A 60 -16.11 -3.24 12.07
N LEU A 61 -16.32 -2.44 11.04
CA LEU A 61 -15.80 -1.08 10.97
C LEU A 61 -16.88 -0.01 11.12
N GLY A 62 -18.14 -0.43 11.23
CA GLY A 62 -19.26 0.48 11.46
C GLY A 62 -19.62 1.37 10.26
N PHE A 63 -19.27 0.95 9.01
CA PHE A 63 -19.73 1.64 7.81
C PHE A 63 -20.10 0.64 6.71
N ASP A 64 -21.00 1.04 5.82
CA ASP A 64 -21.45 0.23 4.69
C ASP A 64 -20.80 0.74 3.39
N PRO A 65 -19.80 0.02 2.81
CA PRO A 65 -19.15 0.43 1.57
C PRO A 65 -20.14 0.59 0.41
N ILE A 66 -21.15 -0.26 0.32
CA ILE A 66 -22.13 -0.20 -0.77
C ILE A 66 -23.01 1.04 -0.61
N GLN A 67 -23.47 1.35 0.60
CA GLN A 67 -24.25 2.56 0.86
C GLN A 67 -23.44 3.83 0.57
N GLU A 68 -22.16 3.86 0.95
CA GLU A 68 -21.25 4.97 0.64
C GLU A 68 -21.05 5.14 -0.88
N MET A 69 -20.94 4.04 -1.62
CA MET A 69 -20.87 4.08 -3.07
C MET A 69 -22.19 4.55 -3.70
N GLU A 70 -23.34 4.04 -3.24
CA GLU A 70 -24.67 4.41 -3.75
C GLU A 70 -24.95 5.90 -3.55
N ALA A 71 -24.46 6.51 -2.49
CA ALA A 71 -24.55 7.96 -2.25
C ALA A 71 -23.84 8.80 -3.32
N LEU A 72 -22.95 8.21 -4.13
CA LEU A 72 -22.23 8.90 -5.21
C LEU A 72 -22.91 8.79 -6.58
N ARG A 73 -24.10 8.15 -6.68
CA ARG A 73 -24.80 7.95 -7.94
C ARG A 73 -24.97 9.24 -8.76
N ASP A 74 -25.48 10.27 -8.14
CA ASP A 74 -25.74 11.54 -8.82
C ASP A 74 -24.45 12.21 -9.30
N VAL A 75 -23.34 12.03 -8.58
CA VAL A 75 -22.02 12.54 -8.97
C VAL A 75 -21.53 11.85 -10.24
N VAL A 76 -21.68 10.52 -10.33
CA VAL A 76 -21.28 9.76 -11.52
C VAL A 76 -22.20 10.09 -12.70
N VAL A 77 -23.52 10.10 -12.51
CA VAL A 77 -24.49 10.33 -13.58
C VAL A 77 -24.42 11.75 -14.16
N SER A 78 -24.15 12.76 -13.31
CA SER A 78 -24.07 14.15 -13.75
C SER A 78 -22.73 14.55 -14.36
N ALA A 79 -21.70 13.71 -14.27
CA ALA A 79 -20.37 13.99 -14.83
C ALA A 79 -20.46 14.23 -16.35
N SER A 80 -20.12 15.41 -16.82
CA SER A 80 -20.31 15.84 -18.22
C SER A 80 -19.03 15.80 -19.05
N THR A 81 -17.87 15.71 -18.40
CA THR A 81 -16.55 15.63 -19.02
C THR A 81 -15.83 14.34 -18.60
N GLU A 82 -14.84 13.94 -19.37
CA GLU A 82 -13.98 12.78 -19.05
C GLU A 82 -13.32 12.95 -17.67
N GLN A 83 -12.84 14.15 -17.37
CA GLN A 83 -12.22 14.47 -16.10
C GLN A 83 -13.19 14.37 -14.92
N GLU A 84 -14.42 14.90 -15.06
CA GLU A 84 -15.46 14.77 -14.03
C GLU A 84 -15.82 13.31 -13.80
N LEU A 85 -15.96 12.52 -14.87
CA LEU A 85 -16.27 11.10 -14.77
C LEU A 85 -15.13 10.33 -14.10
N TYR A 86 -13.88 10.61 -14.44
CA TYR A 86 -12.74 9.98 -13.79
C TYR A 86 -12.76 10.22 -12.27
N TYR A 87 -12.90 11.49 -11.84
CA TYR A 87 -12.92 11.78 -10.41
C TYR A 87 -14.17 11.23 -9.70
N ALA A 88 -15.29 11.15 -10.38
CA ALA A 88 -16.49 10.50 -9.84
C ALA A 88 -16.25 9.00 -9.61
N LEU A 89 -15.62 8.30 -10.57
CA LEU A 89 -15.27 6.89 -10.47
C LEU A 89 -14.16 6.64 -9.44
N ALA A 90 -13.18 7.54 -9.32
CA ALA A 90 -12.15 7.48 -8.29
C ALA A 90 -12.78 7.57 -6.89
N ARG A 91 -13.68 8.52 -6.66
CA ARG A 91 -14.43 8.62 -5.41
C ARG A 91 -15.27 7.37 -5.14
N LEU A 92 -15.89 6.81 -6.18
CA LEU A 92 -16.65 5.56 -6.07
C LEU A 92 -15.77 4.38 -5.64
N SER A 93 -14.55 4.28 -6.20
CA SER A 93 -13.57 3.30 -5.77
C SER A 93 -13.13 3.51 -4.31
N HIS A 94 -12.79 4.73 -3.95
CA HIS A 94 -12.25 5.07 -2.62
C HIS A 94 -13.31 5.00 -1.49
N ALA A 95 -14.59 5.12 -1.81
CA ALA A 95 -15.69 4.94 -0.86
C ALA A 95 -15.67 3.57 -0.16
N ARG A 96 -15.00 2.57 -0.75
CA ARG A 96 -14.84 1.23 -0.17
C ARG A 96 -13.84 1.18 0.98
N ARG A 97 -13.03 2.23 1.18
CA ARG A 97 -11.97 2.32 2.20
C ARG A 97 -11.05 1.11 2.19
N ASP A 98 -10.45 0.86 1.03
CA ASP A 98 -9.43 -0.18 0.82
C ASP A 98 -8.28 0.42 -0.01
N ARG A 99 -7.08 0.40 0.57
CA ARG A 99 -5.90 1.04 -0.02
C ARG A 99 -5.40 0.33 -1.28
N HIS A 100 -5.68 -0.96 -1.44
CA HIS A 100 -5.27 -1.72 -2.62
C HIS A 100 -6.16 -1.48 -3.84
N LEU A 101 -7.41 -1.06 -3.64
CA LEU A 101 -8.39 -0.94 -4.71
C LEU A 101 -8.17 0.33 -5.53
N ASP A 102 -7.49 0.17 -6.65
CA ASP A 102 -7.16 1.25 -7.56
C ASP A 102 -8.15 1.42 -8.71
N LEU A 103 -8.00 2.55 -9.39
CA LEU A 103 -8.63 2.88 -10.65
C LEU A 103 -7.52 3.24 -11.64
N TYR A 104 -7.45 2.53 -12.77
CA TYR A 104 -6.42 2.75 -13.77
C TYR A 104 -6.99 3.41 -15.01
N LEU A 105 -6.23 4.34 -15.59
CA LEU A 105 -6.46 4.77 -16.96
C LEU A 105 -6.11 3.61 -17.90
N VAL A 106 -6.87 3.49 -18.99
CA VAL A 106 -6.68 2.43 -19.99
C VAL A 106 -6.56 3.01 -21.39
N ALA A 107 -5.86 2.32 -22.25
CA ALA A 107 -5.74 2.71 -23.65
C ALA A 107 -7.12 2.82 -24.32
N GLY A 108 -7.39 3.96 -24.94
CA GLY A 108 -8.69 4.25 -25.59
C GLY A 108 -9.83 4.59 -24.62
N GLY A 109 -9.59 4.57 -23.30
CA GLY A 109 -10.54 4.98 -22.26
C GLY A 109 -10.58 6.50 -22.05
N LEU A 110 -10.88 6.89 -20.79
CA LEU A 110 -10.90 8.31 -20.41
C LEU A 110 -9.53 8.96 -20.61
N GLU A 111 -9.51 10.15 -21.18
CA GLU A 111 -8.34 10.97 -21.36
C GLU A 111 -8.39 12.19 -20.45
N LEU A 112 -7.34 12.36 -19.64
CA LEU A 112 -7.19 13.53 -18.79
C LEU A 112 -6.13 14.47 -19.39
N PRO A 113 -6.33 15.79 -19.27
CA PRO A 113 -5.34 16.78 -19.75
C PRO A 113 -3.96 16.63 -19.07
N ASP A 114 -3.95 16.08 -17.86
CA ASP A 114 -2.79 15.79 -17.05
C ASP A 114 -3.04 14.45 -16.35
N SER A 115 -2.04 13.57 -16.35
CA SER A 115 -2.08 12.24 -15.73
C SER A 115 -0.92 11.99 -14.76
N ALA A 116 -0.16 13.04 -14.39
CA ALA A 116 0.95 12.89 -13.47
C ALA A 116 0.49 12.32 -12.11
N GLY A 117 1.12 11.21 -11.68
CA GLY A 117 0.78 10.51 -10.45
C GLY A 117 -0.48 9.64 -10.51
N LEU A 118 -1.04 9.41 -11.71
CA LEU A 118 -2.11 8.43 -11.92
C LEU A 118 -1.54 7.11 -12.41
N ASP A 119 -2.15 6.02 -11.98
CA ASP A 119 -1.81 4.69 -12.44
C ASP A 119 -2.45 4.40 -13.80
N VAL A 120 -1.66 3.83 -14.72
CA VAL A 120 -2.08 3.46 -16.08
C VAL A 120 -1.93 1.95 -16.23
N LEU A 121 -3.00 1.29 -16.65
CA LEU A 121 -2.97 -0.16 -16.88
C LEU A 121 -2.02 -0.50 -18.04
N ASP A 122 -1.07 -1.38 -17.79
CA ASP A 122 -0.03 -1.80 -18.75
C ASP A 122 0.81 -0.65 -19.34
N GLY A 123 0.82 0.52 -18.67
CA GLY A 123 1.54 1.71 -19.05
C GLY A 123 2.56 2.17 -18.01
N GLU A 124 3.32 3.19 -18.36
CA GLU A 124 4.20 3.89 -17.42
C GLU A 124 3.43 5.06 -16.79
N SER A 125 3.46 5.12 -15.46
CA SER A 125 2.94 6.26 -14.72
C SER A 125 3.95 7.41 -14.78
N ASN A 126 3.49 8.61 -15.05
CA ASN A 126 4.33 9.80 -14.96
C ASN A 126 4.52 10.17 -13.48
N GLU A 127 5.76 10.27 -13.03
CA GLU A 127 6.03 10.74 -11.68
C GLU A 127 5.59 12.20 -11.52
N PRO A 128 4.84 12.54 -10.46
CA PRO A 128 4.43 13.91 -10.19
C PRO A 128 5.63 14.75 -9.74
N ALA A 129 5.68 16.00 -10.15
CA ALA A 129 6.65 16.94 -9.65
C ALA A 129 6.41 17.21 -8.15
N GLN A 130 7.48 17.51 -7.40
CA GLN A 130 7.48 17.67 -5.95
C GLN A 130 7.92 19.07 -5.53
N ALA A 131 7.26 19.64 -4.51
CA ALA A 131 7.71 20.83 -3.84
C ALA A 131 8.97 20.54 -2.99
N PRO A 132 9.87 21.53 -2.74
CA PRO A 132 11.11 21.32 -2.00
C PRO A 132 10.91 21.13 -0.47
N VAL A 133 9.81 20.54 -0.08
CA VAL A 133 9.45 20.16 1.30
C VAL A 133 8.83 18.77 1.31
N ARG A 134 9.03 18.04 2.42
CA ARG A 134 8.24 16.85 2.78
C ARG A 134 7.33 17.23 3.93
N ILE A 135 6.07 16.89 3.82
CA ILE A 135 5.04 17.20 4.80
C ILE A 135 4.69 15.92 5.53
N PHE A 136 4.53 16.02 6.86
CA PHE A 136 4.12 14.91 7.70
C PHE A 136 2.86 15.30 8.47
N PRO A 137 2.00 14.31 8.80
CA PRO A 137 0.87 14.56 9.68
C PRO A 137 1.35 14.71 11.13
N ASP A 138 0.70 15.58 11.89
CA ASP A 138 0.88 15.72 13.33
C ASP A 138 -0.14 14.83 14.06
N TYR A 139 0.33 13.80 14.72
CA TYR A 139 -0.51 12.84 15.45
C TYR A 139 -0.60 13.16 16.96
N SER A 140 -0.33 14.41 17.35
CA SER A 140 -0.42 14.85 18.77
C SER A 140 -1.85 14.85 19.31
N ASP A 141 -2.83 15.02 18.42
CA ASP A 141 -4.26 14.99 18.74
C ASP A 141 -5.08 14.34 17.61
N ASP A 142 -6.40 14.30 17.76
CA ASP A 142 -7.31 13.73 16.76
C ASP A 142 -7.57 14.67 15.56
N ALA A 143 -7.02 15.87 15.56
CA ALA A 143 -7.20 16.83 14.48
C ALA A 143 -6.27 16.53 13.29
N ALA A 144 -6.71 16.90 12.09
CA ALA A 144 -5.92 16.76 10.86
C ALA A 144 -4.83 17.83 10.76
N GLY A 145 -3.85 17.79 11.67
CA GLY A 145 -2.67 18.68 11.67
C GLY A 145 -1.59 18.18 10.73
N TYR A 146 -0.82 19.10 10.16
CA TYR A 146 0.32 18.79 9.30
C TYR A 146 1.47 19.75 9.61
N PHE A 147 2.69 19.26 9.41
CA PHE A 147 3.89 20.05 9.62
C PHE A 147 4.98 19.74 8.60
N ILE A 148 5.98 20.61 8.53
CA ILE A 148 7.16 20.41 7.68
C ILE A 148 8.08 19.37 8.32
N GLY A 149 8.14 18.18 7.72
CA GLY A 149 8.94 17.06 8.23
C GLY A 149 10.37 17.05 7.71
N ASP A 150 10.58 17.54 6.49
CA ASP A 150 11.90 17.65 5.86
C ASP A 150 11.88 18.76 4.79
N ARG A 151 13.07 19.21 4.37
CA ARG A 151 13.22 20.24 3.33
C ARG A 151 14.43 19.96 2.44
N ALA A 152 14.39 20.48 1.22
CA ALA A 152 15.49 20.34 0.29
C ALA A 152 16.72 21.14 0.72
N ILE A 153 17.92 20.61 0.43
CA ILE A 153 19.19 21.29 0.59
C ILE A 153 19.58 21.88 -0.77
N ASP A 154 19.20 23.13 -1.01
CA ASP A 154 19.53 23.78 -2.26
C ASP A 154 19.66 25.30 -2.06
N PRO A 155 20.80 25.91 -2.43
CA PRO A 155 21.00 27.37 -2.32
C PRO A 155 20.05 28.19 -3.20
N ARG A 156 19.35 27.56 -4.15
CA ARG A 156 18.31 28.21 -4.97
C ARG A 156 17.08 28.60 -4.16
N TRP A 157 16.87 27.96 -2.99
CA TRP A 157 15.75 28.22 -2.09
C TRP A 157 16.24 28.63 -0.70
N PRO A 158 16.72 29.86 -0.53
CA PRO A 158 17.25 30.31 0.77
C PRO A 158 16.17 30.45 1.85
N GLU A 159 14.90 30.55 1.42
CA GLU A 159 13.76 30.75 2.32
C GLU A 159 12.77 29.59 2.18
N LEU A 160 13.07 28.46 2.83
CA LEU A 160 12.13 27.36 3.01
C LEU A 160 11.59 27.37 4.45
N PRO A 161 10.35 26.86 4.69
CA PRO A 161 9.82 26.71 6.04
C PRO A 161 10.74 25.84 6.89
N ALA A 162 10.74 26.05 8.19
CA ALA A 162 11.56 25.28 9.11
C ALA A 162 10.94 23.91 9.39
N ILE A 163 11.80 22.93 9.69
CA ILE A 163 11.35 21.61 10.13
C ILE A 163 10.64 21.76 11.48
N GLY A 164 9.44 21.19 11.61
CA GLY A 164 8.55 21.33 12.75
C GLY A 164 7.55 22.48 12.64
N ASP A 165 7.66 23.38 11.64
CA ASP A 165 6.65 24.41 11.42
C ASP A 165 5.29 23.78 11.06
N GLN A 166 4.24 24.16 11.78
CA GLN A 166 2.88 23.68 11.53
C GLN A 166 2.26 24.38 10.31
N ILE A 167 1.51 23.65 9.50
CA ILE A 167 0.84 24.16 8.31
C ILE A 167 -0.54 24.67 8.70
N LEU A 168 -0.83 25.93 8.44
CA LEU A 168 -2.13 26.54 8.67
C LEU A 168 -3.00 26.56 7.42
N THR A 169 -2.40 26.86 6.26
CA THR A 169 -3.12 26.87 4.98
C THR A 169 -2.32 26.22 3.86
N VAL A 170 -3.04 25.63 2.92
CA VAL A 170 -2.53 25.01 1.69
C VAL A 170 -3.26 25.59 0.50
N ASN A 171 -2.56 26.22 -0.43
CA ASN A 171 -3.13 26.85 -1.62
C ASN A 171 -4.29 27.82 -1.29
N GLY A 172 -4.13 28.60 -0.20
CA GLY A 172 -5.13 29.54 0.28
C GLY A 172 -6.32 28.96 1.02
N MET A 173 -6.37 27.63 1.21
CA MET A 173 -7.43 26.93 1.96
C MET A 173 -6.91 26.58 3.37
N PRO A 174 -7.69 26.73 4.46
CA PRO A 174 -7.34 26.17 5.77
C PRO A 174 -7.03 24.68 5.65
N VAL A 175 -6.01 24.21 6.37
CA VAL A 175 -5.47 22.86 6.19
C VAL A 175 -6.48 21.75 6.49
N ASP A 176 -7.34 21.95 7.48
CA ASP A 176 -8.46 21.05 7.82
C ASP A 176 -9.50 20.98 6.69
N ALA A 177 -9.86 22.11 6.10
CA ALA A 177 -10.76 22.18 4.95
C ALA A 177 -10.15 21.53 3.69
N TRP A 178 -8.83 21.71 3.49
CA TRP A 178 -8.10 21.01 2.44
C TRP A 178 -8.13 19.49 2.66
N HIS A 179 -7.81 19.02 3.87
CA HIS A 179 -7.88 17.61 4.26
C HIS A 179 -9.25 17.00 3.95
N ASP A 180 -10.32 17.66 4.42
CA ASP A 180 -11.70 17.21 4.22
C ASP A 180 -12.11 17.15 2.74
N SER A 181 -11.61 18.07 1.93
CA SER A 181 -11.85 18.08 0.49
C SER A 181 -11.04 17.02 -0.25
N ALA A 182 -9.79 16.78 0.17
CA ALA A 182 -8.84 15.89 -0.50
C ALA A 182 -9.07 14.40 -0.17
N LYS A 183 -9.56 14.07 1.04
CA LYS A 183 -9.74 12.68 1.50
C LYS A 183 -10.60 11.81 0.58
N ALA A 184 -11.57 12.39 -0.12
CA ALA A 184 -12.43 11.66 -1.06
C ALA A 184 -11.67 11.14 -2.31
N PHE A 185 -10.50 11.73 -2.59
CA PHE A 185 -9.66 11.39 -3.73
C PHE A 185 -8.42 10.57 -3.32
N MET A 186 -8.36 10.08 -2.08
CA MET A 186 -7.24 9.31 -1.57
C MET A 186 -7.67 7.93 -1.06
N ARG A 187 -7.07 6.88 -1.62
CA ARG A 187 -7.28 5.50 -1.17
C ARG A 187 -6.69 5.29 0.22
N HIS A 188 -7.47 4.69 1.11
CA HIS A 188 -7.03 4.39 2.48
C HIS A 188 -7.87 3.27 3.08
N SER A 189 -7.30 2.58 4.08
CA SER A 189 -8.00 1.60 4.90
C SER A 189 -8.22 2.11 6.34
N THR A 190 -7.34 3.00 6.81
CA THR A 190 -7.42 3.62 8.14
C THR A 190 -7.23 5.14 8.07
N SER A 191 -7.78 5.88 9.03
CA SER A 191 -7.61 7.34 9.10
C SER A 191 -6.15 7.76 9.32
N ILE A 192 -5.39 6.97 10.08
CA ILE A 192 -3.97 7.21 10.35
C ILE A 192 -3.17 7.15 9.04
N ALA A 193 -3.38 6.09 8.24
CA ALA A 193 -2.73 5.96 6.93
C ALA A 193 -3.23 7.01 5.93
N LEU A 194 -4.51 7.43 5.99
CA LEU A 194 -5.05 8.51 5.18
C LEU A 194 -4.29 9.81 5.41
N SER A 195 -4.14 10.24 6.68
CA SER A 195 -3.41 11.47 7.01
C SER A 195 -1.98 11.44 6.49
N TRP A 196 -1.30 10.28 6.58
CA TRP A 196 0.04 10.11 6.01
C TRP A 196 0.05 10.29 4.48
N LYS A 197 -0.88 9.65 3.78
CA LYS A 197 -0.96 9.74 2.31
C LYS A 197 -1.34 11.12 1.82
N LEU A 198 -2.22 11.81 2.54
CA LEU A 198 -2.57 13.20 2.24
C LEU A 198 -1.37 14.14 2.45
N ALA A 199 -0.58 13.93 3.51
CA ALA A 199 0.65 14.70 3.74
C ALA A 199 1.66 14.53 2.60
N GLU A 200 1.90 13.28 2.15
CA GLU A 200 2.75 13.02 0.99
C GLU A 200 2.22 13.73 -0.27
N ALA A 201 0.93 13.57 -0.55
CA ALA A 201 0.31 14.12 -1.75
C ALA A 201 0.19 15.64 -1.75
N MET A 202 0.13 16.29 -0.59
CA MET A 202 0.09 17.76 -0.45
C MET A 202 1.32 18.44 -1.05
N ALA A 203 2.48 17.77 -0.99
CA ALA A 203 3.73 18.27 -1.54
C ALA A 203 3.94 17.90 -3.03
N LEU A 204 2.97 17.27 -3.68
CA LEU A 204 3.07 16.78 -5.06
C LEU A 204 2.14 17.55 -6.01
N SER A 205 2.61 17.82 -7.22
CA SER A 205 1.76 18.25 -8.34
C SER A 205 1.14 17.02 -9.01
N THR A 206 0.09 16.47 -8.41
CA THR A 206 -0.51 15.21 -8.86
C THR A 206 -1.91 15.40 -9.45
N ALA A 207 -2.19 14.67 -10.54
CA ALA A 207 -3.52 14.58 -11.13
C ALA A 207 -4.50 13.68 -10.34
N ALA A 208 -4.06 13.08 -9.22
CA ALA A 208 -4.96 12.38 -8.31
C ALA A 208 -6.03 13.32 -7.70
N PHE A 209 -5.73 14.61 -7.61
CA PHE A 209 -6.66 15.63 -7.15
C PHE A 209 -7.27 16.44 -8.29
N PRO A 210 -8.55 16.84 -8.19
CA PRO A 210 -9.16 17.77 -9.13
C PRO A 210 -8.49 19.16 -9.07
N SER A 211 -8.67 19.95 -10.14
CA SER A 211 -7.98 21.23 -10.34
C SER A 211 -8.15 22.23 -9.20
N TYR A 212 -9.27 22.22 -8.50
CA TYR A 212 -9.53 23.14 -7.38
C TYR A 212 -8.71 22.82 -6.11
N LEU A 213 -8.10 21.64 -6.02
CA LEU A 213 -7.16 21.26 -4.95
C LEU A 213 -5.70 21.38 -5.37
N ARG A 214 -5.43 21.67 -6.66
CA ARG A 214 -4.08 21.81 -7.23
C ARG A 214 -3.73 23.27 -7.47
N ALA A 215 -2.44 23.54 -7.55
CA ALA A 215 -1.89 24.84 -7.93
C ALA A 215 -0.65 24.65 -8.81
N GLU A 216 -0.19 25.71 -9.48
CA GLU A 216 1.06 25.71 -10.25
C GLU A 216 2.30 25.70 -9.34
N GLU A 217 2.16 26.23 -8.13
CA GLU A 217 3.15 26.23 -7.05
C GLU A 217 2.45 25.90 -5.75
N LEU A 218 3.10 25.18 -4.85
CA LEU A 218 2.57 24.94 -3.52
C LEU A 218 2.67 26.21 -2.68
N THR A 219 1.55 26.80 -2.30
CA THR A 219 1.54 27.93 -1.38
C THR A 219 1.14 27.48 0.02
N LEU A 220 1.97 27.82 1.01
CA LEU A 220 1.77 27.46 2.41
C LEU A 220 1.78 28.71 3.28
N VAL A 221 0.92 28.74 4.29
CA VAL A 221 1.14 29.56 5.49
C VAL A 221 1.47 28.59 6.61
N THR A 222 2.61 28.81 7.26
CA THR A 222 3.05 27.99 8.39
C THR A 222 3.18 28.81 9.65
N GLN A 223 3.13 28.14 10.80
CA GLN A 223 3.36 28.73 12.12
C GLN A 223 4.54 28.04 12.79
N SER A 224 5.53 28.82 13.19
CA SER A 224 6.67 28.33 13.96
C SER A 224 6.27 28.01 15.41
N SER A 225 7.14 27.29 16.14
CA SER A 225 6.97 27.02 17.58
C SER A 225 6.88 28.28 18.45
N SER A 226 7.36 29.43 17.96
CA SER A 226 7.20 30.73 18.63
C SER A 226 5.86 31.41 18.34
N GLY A 227 4.99 30.85 17.51
CA GLY A 227 3.72 31.41 17.06
C GLY A 227 3.84 32.40 15.91
N THR A 228 5.01 32.53 15.29
CA THR A 228 5.20 33.43 14.14
C THR A 228 4.67 32.78 12.87
N GLU A 229 3.80 33.45 12.15
CA GLU A 229 3.28 32.99 10.85
C GLU A 229 4.16 33.48 9.71
N SER A 230 4.36 32.64 8.71
CA SER A 230 5.11 32.93 7.48
C SER A 230 4.44 32.32 6.28
N ALA A 231 4.49 33.02 5.14
CA ALA A 231 3.93 32.55 3.88
C ALA A 231 5.05 32.18 2.90
N TYR A 232 4.85 31.06 2.19
CA TYR A 232 5.81 30.53 1.22
C TYR A 232 5.11 30.20 -0.09
N SER A 233 5.83 30.41 -1.21
CA SER A 233 5.47 29.93 -2.54
C SER A 233 6.60 29.01 -3.01
N LEU A 234 6.28 27.73 -3.19
CA LEU A 234 7.24 26.64 -3.41
C LEU A 234 7.00 26.02 -4.80
N PRO A 235 7.89 26.21 -5.75
CA PRO A 235 7.72 25.64 -7.09
C PRO A 235 7.90 24.13 -7.07
N PHE A 236 7.09 23.42 -7.85
CA PHE A 236 7.29 22.00 -8.09
C PHE A 236 8.49 21.73 -9.00
N ARG A 237 9.21 20.64 -8.73
CA ARG A 237 10.41 20.20 -9.45
C ARG A 237 10.37 18.71 -9.68
N ASP A 238 11.19 18.23 -10.62
CA ASP A 238 11.46 16.81 -10.74
C ASP A 238 12.03 16.28 -9.41
N PRO A 239 11.49 15.18 -8.86
CA PRO A 239 11.99 14.62 -7.61
C PRO A 239 13.49 14.28 -7.63
N SER A 240 14.05 13.93 -8.79
CA SER A 240 15.48 13.65 -8.98
C SER A 240 16.39 14.87 -8.80
N ASP A 241 15.84 16.09 -8.93
CA ASP A 241 16.55 17.35 -8.71
C ASP A 241 16.63 17.77 -7.23
N LEU A 242 15.96 17.04 -6.34
CA LEU A 242 15.84 17.38 -4.93
C LEU A 242 16.78 16.54 -4.08
N SER A 243 17.58 17.20 -3.26
CA SER A 243 18.38 16.59 -2.19
C SER A 243 17.82 17.01 -0.83
N TRP A 244 17.69 16.10 0.11
CA TRP A 244 16.98 16.30 1.36
C TRP A 244 17.94 16.43 2.55
N THR A 245 17.50 17.11 3.64
CA THR A 245 18.26 17.16 4.89
C THR A 245 18.31 15.81 5.59
N GLY A 246 17.30 14.93 5.33
CA GLY A 246 17.15 13.63 5.97
C GLY A 246 16.54 13.69 7.37
N SER A 247 16.04 14.84 7.80
CA SER A 247 15.45 14.98 9.14
C SER A 247 14.22 14.10 9.37
N GLY A 248 13.51 13.76 8.31
CA GLY A 248 12.34 12.89 8.37
C GLY A 248 12.63 11.41 8.11
N ASP A 249 13.88 11.04 7.87
CA ASP A 249 14.28 9.68 7.57
C ASP A 249 14.79 8.95 8.84
N PRO A 250 14.71 7.60 8.90
CA PRO A 250 15.26 6.85 10.00
C PRO A 250 16.73 7.22 10.27
N ASN A 251 16.98 7.70 11.48
CA ASN A 251 18.32 8.13 11.90
C ASN A 251 18.57 7.70 13.34
N TYR A 252 19.66 6.97 13.54
CA TYR A 252 20.06 6.38 14.81
C TYR A 252 21.46 6.81 15.20
N PRO A 253 21.63 7.97 15.88
CA PRO A 253 22.93 8.46 16.32
C PRO A 253 23.70 7.44 17.18
N GLY A 254 25.01 7.28 16.93
CA GLY A 254 25.85 6.31 17.64
C GLY A 254 25.76 4.87 17.09
N LEU A 255 25.07 4.68 15.97
CA LEU A 255 25.12 3.43 15.21
C LEU A 255 25.90 3.61 13.90
N VAL A 256 26.63 2.58 13.50
CA VAL A 256 27.42 2.54 12.26
C VAL A 256 26.75 1.60 11.26
N LEU A 257 26.68 2.04 10.01
CA LEU A 257 26.25 1.21 8.89
C LEU A 257 27.32 0.15 8.57
N GLU A 258 26.99 -1.12 8.76
CA GLU A 258 27.87 -2.26 8.48
C GLU A 258 27.56 -2.95 7.15
N LEU A 259 26.28 -2.98 6.76
CA LEU A 259 25.82 -3.62 5.53
C LEU A 259 24.62 -2.87 4.98
N SER A 260 24.56 -2.67 3.66
CA SER A 260 23.45 -2.06 2.95
C SER A 260 23.10 -2.88 1.73
N THR A 261 21.82 -3.20 1.57
CA THR A 261 21.25 -3.93 0.44
C THR A 261 20.01 -3.20 -0.09
N PRO A 262 19.43 -3.60 -1.21
CA PRO A 262 18.12 -3.08 -1.62
C PRO A 262 17.01 -3.31 -0.60
N THR A 263 17.14 -4.31 0.27
CA THR A 263 16.12 -4.72 1.25
C THR A 263 16.27 -4.02 2.59
N TYR A 264 17.49 -3.81 3.08
CA TYR A 264 17.74 -3.25 4.41
C TYR A 264 19.10 -2.52 4.52
N ASP A 265 19.21 -1.70 5.59
CA ASP A 265 20.47 -1.26 6.17
C ASP A 265 20.65 -1.93 7.53
N LEU A 266 21.81 -2.54 7.76
CA LEU A 266 22.22 -3.10 9.06
C LEU A 266 23.10 -2.10 9.79
N LEU A 267 22.66 -1.67 10.96
CA LEU A 267 23.38 -0.74 11.84
C LEU A 267 23.79 -1.44 13.12
N VAL A 268 25.01 -1.13 13.61
CA VAL A 268 25.60 -1.71 14.83
C VAL A 268 26.06 -0.59 15.76
N PRO A 269 25.85 -0.69 17.10
CA PRO A 269 26.32 0.31 18.05
C PRO A 269 27.84 0.44 18.11
N GLU A 270 28.36 1.68 18.12
CA GLU A 270 29.76 1.99 18.29
C GLU A 270 30.29 1.67 19.73
N ASP A 271 29.41 1.73 20.71
CA ASP A 271 29.71 1.54 22.12
C ASP A 271 29.73 0.06 22.56
N GLY A 272 29.52 -0.87 21.64
CA GLY A 272 29.58 -2.30 21.91
C GLY A 272 28.33 -2.88 22.61
N ARG A 273 27.23 -2.14 22.74
CA ARG A 273 25.94 -2.70 23.18
C ARG A 273 25.51 -3.87 22.29
N ARG A 274 24.80 -4.84 22.84
CA ARG A 274 24.49 -6.10 22.18
C ARG A 274 23.10 -6.05 21.50
N PHE A 275 22.95 -5.15 20.56
CA PHE A 275 21.80 -5.12 19.65
C PHE A 275 22.24 -4.74 18.24
N VAL A 276 21.38 -4.94 17.27
CA VAL A 276 21.51 -4.46 15.89
C VAL A 276 20.19 -3.84 15.45
N VAL A 277 20.26 -2.87 14.54
CA VAL A 277 19.08 -2.25 13.93
C VAL A 277 19.07 -2.57 12.44
N LEU A 278 17.92 -3.07 11.96
CA LEU A 278 17.63 -3.23 10.53
C LEU A 278 16.64 -2.15 10.12
N ILE A 279 17.05 -1.20 9.30
CA ILE A 279 16.12 -0.30 8.61
C ILE A 279 15.61 -1.05 7.38
N TRP A 280 14.36 -1.51 7.44
CA TRP A 280 13.78 -2.43 6.45
C TRP A 280 12.99 -1.68 5.39
N ARG A 281 13.31 -1.88 4.09
CA ARG A 281 12.73 -1.11 2.98
C ARG A 281 11.52 -1.76 2.33
N GLY A 282 11.39 -3.10 2.40
CA GLY A 282 10.24 -3.80 1.81
C GLY A 282 10.49 -5.29 1.56
N PHE A 283 9.45 -5.96 1.06
CA PHE A 283 9.38 -7.41 0.89
C PHE A 283 9.37 -7.78 -0.59
N ARG A 284 10.42 -7.41 -1.32
CA ARG A 284 10.60 -7.73 -2.74
C ARG A 284 11.27 -9.10 -2.90
N GLU A 285 11.24 -9.68 -4.10
CA GLU A 285 11.91 -10.96 -4.41
C GLU A 285 13.41 -10.94 -4.10
N THR A 286 14.07 -9.79 -4.26
CA THR A 286 15.48 -9.58 -3.86
C THR A 286 15.73 -9.77 -2.37
N MET A 287 14.68 -9.74 -1.53
CA MET A 287 14.79 -9.97 -0.10
C MET A 287 15.36 -11.35 0.24
N VAL A 288 15.06 -12.38 -0.56
CA VAL A 288 15.49 -13.75 -0.26
C VAL A 288 17.00 -13.88 -0.15
N PRO A 289 17.80 -13.56 -1.20
CA PRO A 289 19.23 -13.56 -1.08
C PRO A 289 19.75 -12.54 -0.04
N ASP A 290 19.15 -11.35 0.04
CA ASP A 290 19.59 -10.33 1.01
C ASP A 290 19.47 -10.83 2.45
N VAL A 291 18.41 -11.58 2.81
CA VAL A 291 18.21 -12.11 4.17
C VAL A 291 19.13 -13.30 4.45
N ASP A 292 19.41 -14.15 3.47
CA ASP A 292 20.38 -15.23 3.60
C ASP A 292 21.80 -14.65 3.83
N ASP A 293 22.19 -13.64 3.05
CA ASP A 293 23.47 -12.93 3.23
C ASP A 293 23.52 -12.20 4.58
N LEU A 294 22.42 -11.66 5.09
CA LEU A 294 22.33 -11.06 6.41
C LEU A 294 22.73 -12.05 7.52
N VAL A 295 22.15 -13.25 7.47
CA VAL A 295 22.41 -14.28 8.50
C VAL A 295 23.86 -14.78 8.43
N GLU A 296 24.40 -14.99 7.23
CA GLU A 296 25.80 -15.36 7.03
C GLU A 296 26.76 -14.24 7.55
N PHE A 297 26.47 -13.00 7.22
CA PHE A 297 27.23 -11.85 7.71
C PHE A 297 27.17 -11.75 9.24
N ALA A 298 25.97 -11.83 9.82
CA ALA A 298 25.76 -11.74 11.26
C ALA A 298 26.47 -12.89 12.00
N GLU A 299 26.48 -14.11 11.46
CA GLU A 299 27.24 -15.25 12.00
C GLU A 299 28.74 -14.93 12.02
N SER A 300 29.29 -14.46 10.89
CA SER A 300 30.71 -14.13 10.75
C SER A 300 31.20 -13.05 11.72
N ARG A 301 30.29 -12.15 12.13
CA ARG A 301 30.53 -11.04 13.05
C ARG A 301 30.12 -11.32 14.49
N GLY A 302 29.57 -12.51 14.78
CA GLY A 302 29.10 -12.88 16.11
C GLY A 302 27.86 -12.10 16.59
N LEU A 303 27.02 -11.63 15.65
CA LEU A 303 25.84 -10.80 15.92
C LEU A 303 24.55 -11.61 16.11
N LEU A 304 24.53 -12.91 15.79
CA LEU A 304 23.31 -13.72 15.85
C LEU A 304 22.67 -13.80 17.25
N ASP A 305 23.44 -13.58 18.31
CA ASP A 305 22.93 -13.56 19.71
C ASP A 305 22.62 -12.15 20.23
N HIS A 306 22.67 -11.14 19.37
CA HIS A 306 22.30 -9.77 19.73
C HIS A 306 20.77 -9.61 19.63
N ALA A 307 20.21 -8.67 20.39
CA ALA A 307 18.84 -8.25 20.21
C ALA A 307 18.68 -7.64 18.80
N LEU A 308 17.61 -7.97 18.12
CA LEU A 308 17.31 -7.48 16.77
C LEU A 308 16.19 -6.45 16.86
N VAL A 309 16.43 -5.22 16.44
CA VAL A 309 15.42 -4.18 16.26
C VAL A 309 15.18 -3.98 14.77
N MET A 310 13.96 -4.12 14.31
CA MET A 310 13.60 -3.82 12.93
C MET A 310 12.82 -2.51 12.87
N ASP A 311 13.35 -1.53 12.18
CA ASP A 311 12.60 -0.33 11.81
C ASP A 311 11.89 -0.57 10.47
N VAL A 312 10.58 -0.68 10.53
CA VAL A 312 9.71 -0.86 9.37
C VAL A 312 8.87 0.38 9.06
N THR A 313 9.17 1.52 9.69
CA THR A 313 8.39 2.76 9.57
C THR A 313 8.28 3.28 8.14
N ARG A 314 9.28 3.00 7.29
CA ARG A 314 9.34 3.37 5.87
C ARG A 314 9.23 2.18 4.92
N SER A 315 8.93 1.00 5.47
CA SER A 315 8.85 -0.22 4.67
C SER A 315 7.65 -0.20 3.72
N ARG A 316 7.87 -0.76 2.54
CA ARG A 316 6.81 -1.05 1.58
C ARG A 316 6.36 -2.50 1.75
N GLY A 317 5.16 -2.80 1.29
CA GLY A 317 4.69 -4.18 1.18
C GLY A 317 5.50 -5.02 0.18
N GLY A 318 4.94 -6.12 -0.24
CA GLY A 318 5.53 -7.10 -1.17
C GLY A 318 5.11 -8.50 -0.82
N SER A 319 6.08 -9.42 -0.60
CA SER A 319 5.81 -10.83 -0.34
C SER A 319 6.95 -11.49 0.45
N LEU A 320 6.76 -12.76 0.83
CA LEU A 320 7.78 -13.63 1.43
C LEU A 320 8.24 -13.23 2.85
N GLY A 321 7.45 -12.44 3.61
CA GLY A 321 7.81 -12.03 4.96
C GLY A 321 8.03 -13.18 5.94
N ALA A 322 7.31 -14.29 5.79
CA ALA A 322 7.53 -15.46 6.62
C ALA A 322 8.89 -16.14 6.36
N TYR A 323 9.41 -16.06 5.13
CA TYR A 323 10.78 -16.49 4.82
C TYR A 323 11.81 -15.68 5.61
N ALA A 324 11.64 -14.36 5.66
CA ALA A 324 12.48 -13.50 6.49
C ALA A 324 12.31 -13.83 7.98
N MET A 325 11.07 -14.01 8.45
CA MET A 325 10.78 -14.30 9.85
C MET A 325 11.46 -15.57 10.35
N GLN A 326 11.55 -16.63 9.53
CA GLN A 326 12.26 -17.85 9.87
C GLN A 326 13.76 -17.63 10.18
N ARG A 327 14.35 -16.53 9.69
CA ARG A 327 15.77 -16.17 9.86
C ARG A 327 16.02 -15.10 10.90
N LEU A 328 14.98 -14.33 11.23
CA LEU A 328 15.11 -13.15 12.10
C LEU A 328 14.78 -13.44 13.57
N GLN A 329 14.26 -14.64 13.88
CA GLN A 329 13.88 -14.99 15.25
C GLN A 329 13.91 -16.51 15.49
N PRO A 330 14.03 -16.99 16.76
CA PRO A 330 14.33 -18.39 17.07
C PRO A 330 13.10 -19.27 17.35
N LEU A 331 11.88 -18.75 17.35
CA LEU A 331 10.69 -19.49 17.78
C LEU A 331 9.85 -19.95 16.58
N PRO A 332 9.17 -21.12 16.66
CA PRO A 332 8.11 -21.45 15.72
C PRO A 332 7.00 -20.39 15.75
N PHE A 333 6.39 -20.13 14.62
CA PHE A 333 5.31 -19.15 14.53
C PHE A 333 4.25 -19.58 13.52
N LYS A 334 3.01 -19.14 13.77
CA LYS A 334 1.91 -19.28 12.83
C LYS A 334 1.93 -18.12 11.85
N THR A 335 1.83 -18.42 10.54
CA THR A 335 1.79 -17.43 9.49
C THR A 335 0.38 -16.86 9.28
N THR A 336 0.24 -15.94 8.34
CA THR A 336 -1.06 -15.44 7.86
C THR A 336 -1.75 -16.45 6.94
N PHE A 337 -3.07 -16.34 6.83
CA PHE A 337 -3.91 -17.16 5.98
C PHE A 337 -4.62 -16.30 4.93
N GLY A 338 -5.11 -16.96 3.89
CA GLY A 338 -5.95 -16.36 2.89
C GLY A 338 -7.15 -17.23 2.57
N ASN A 339 -8.21 -16.64 2.03
CA ASN A 339 -9.31 -17.33 1.39
C ASN A 339 -9.77 -16.54 0.16
N LEU A 340 -10.69 -17.11 -0.60
CA LEU A 340 -11.26 -16.50 -1.78
C LEU A 340 -12.77 -16.40 -1.63
N ARG A 341 -13.34 -15.23 -1.98
CA ARG A 341 -14.79 -15.09 -2.16
C ARG A 341 -15.21 -15.79 -3.45
N ILE A 342 -16.20 -16.65 -3.37
CA ILE A 342 -16.75 -17.38 -4.52
C ILE A 342 -17.70 -16.45 -5.28
N SER A 343 -17.43 -16.24 -6.57
CA SER A 343 -18.18 -15.31 -7.42
C SER A 343 -18.08 -15.68 -8.89
N ASP A 344 -18.59 -14.82 -9.76
CA ASP A 344 -18.51 -14.94 -11.22
C ASP A 344 -17.08 -14.87 -11.79
N VAL A 345 -16.11 -14.40 -11.02
CA VAL A 345 -14.71 -14.32 -11.43
C VAL A 345 -13.85 -15.46 -10.87
N THR A 346 -14.42 -16.39 -10.12
CA THR A 346 -13.66 -17.48 -9.50
C THR A 346 -12.97 -18.37 -10.55
N GLU A 347 -13.68 -18.86 -11.55
CA GLU A 347 -13.08 -19.69 -12.61
C GLU A 347 -12.09 -18.91 -13.48
N PRO A 348 -12.39 -17.70 -13.97
CA PRO A 348 -11.41 -16.86 -14.65
C PRO A 348 -10.15 -16.58 -13.82
N PHE A 349 -10.28 -16.34 -12.51
CA PHE A 349 -9.17 -16.14 -11.61
C PHE A 349 -8.27 -17.38 -11.50
N ILE A 350 -8.85 -18.58 -11.38
CA ILE A 350 -8.11 -19.84 -11.34
C ILE A 350 -7.29 -20.02 -12.62
N GLU A 351 -7.91 -19.77 -13.77
CA GLU A 351 -7.22 -19.90 -15.06
C GLU A 351 -6.08 -18.87 -15.20
N ASP A 352 -6.28 -17.63 -14.76
CA ASP A 352 -5.24 -16.61 -14.74
C ASP A 352 -4.05 -17.03 -13.86
N LYS A 353 -4.31 -17.60 -12.68
CA LYS A 353 -3.23 -18.08 -11.80
C LYS A 353 -2.48 -19.28 -12.37
N ARG A 354 -3.16 -20.19 -13.07
CA ARG A 354 -2.49 -21.28 -13.79
C ARG A 354 -1.53 -20.76 -14.86
N LEU A 355 -1.95 -19.76 -15.63
CA LEU A 355 -1.13 -19.14 -16.67
C LEU A 355 0.07 -18.39 -16.07
N ASP A 356 -0.16 -17.61 -15.02
CA ASP A 356 0.91 -16.88 -14.31
C ASP A 356 1.95 -17.84 -13.75
N PHE A 357 1.49 -18.93 -13.14
CA PHE A 357 2.36 -19.93 -12.55
C PHE A 357 3.20 -20.66 -13.61
N ALA A 358 2.58 -21.06 -14.70
CA ALA A 358 3.30 -21.68 -15.83
C ALA A 358 4.32 -20.71 -16.44
N ALA A 359 4.01 -19.42 -16.54
CA ALA A 359 4.93 -18.41 -17.05
C ALA A 359 6.12 -18.16 -16.12
N ARG A 360 5.91 -18.16 -14.79
CA ARG A 360 7.00 -18.02 -13.80
C ARG A 360 7.98 -19.18 -13.87
N ASN A 361 7.49 -20.41 -13.91
CA ASN A 361 8.33 -21.60 -14.00
C ASN A 361 9.21 -21.62 -15.27
N ILE A 362 8.77 -20.97 -16.34
CA ILE A 362 9.55 -20.84 -17.57
C ILE A 362 10.60 -19.73 -17.46
N ASN A 363 10.27 -18.62 -16.81
CA ASN A 363 11.07 -17.38 -16.90
C ASN A 363 12.11 -17.23 -15.78
N ASP A 364 11.89 -17.82 -14.60
CA ASP A 364 12.79 -17.64 -13.45
C ASP A 364 13.71 -18.85 -13.16
N GLY A 365 13.71 -19.83 -14.06
CA GLY A 365 14.60 -20.99 -13.96
C GLY A 365 14.38 -21.88 -12.73
N GLY A 366 13.17 -21.85 -12.16
CA GLY A 366 12.81 -22.66 -11.01
C GLY A 366 13.16 -22.04 -9.65
N VAL A 367 13.59 -20.77 -9.60
CA VAL A 367 13.86 -20.07 -8.33
C VAL A 367 12.60 -19.99 -7.48
N SER A 368 11.44 -19.74 -8.10
CA SER A 368 10.14 -19.77 -7.41
C SER A 368 9.82 -21.14 -6.80
N GLU A 369 10.20 -22.24 -7.45
CA GLU A 369 9.97 -23.59 -6.94
C GLU A 369 10.80 -23.90 -5.69
N THR A 370 11.99 -23.31 -5.57
CA THR A 370 12.85 -23.50 -4.40
C THR A 370 12.32 -22.78 -3.17
N ILE A 371 11.63 -21.65 -3.39
CA ILE A 371 11.14 -20.77 -2.34
C ILE A 371 9.66 -21.02 -2.08
N ASP A 372 8.86 -21.19 -3.12
CA ASP A 372 7.43 -21.38 -3.08
C ASP A 372 7.07 -22.51 -4.08
N ASP A 373 6.91 -23.73 -3.57
CA ASP A 373 6.37 -24.84 -4.33
C ASP A 373 4.91 -24.52 -4.74
N GLY A 374 4.73 -23.73 -5.80
CA GLY A 374 3.43 -23.26 -6.25
C GLY A 374 2.43 -24.36 -6.62
N ASN A 375 2.84 -25.63 -6.60
CA ASN A 375 1.94 -26.77 -6.83
C ASN A 375 0.81 -26.80 -5.80
N TRP A 376 1.08 -26.43 -4.55
CA TRP A 376 0.04 -26.37 -3.51
C TRP A 376 -1.03 -25.30 -3.81
N LEU A 377 -0.65 -24.17 -4.42
CA LEU A 377 -1.61 -23.13 -4.80
C LEU A 377 -2.58 -23.66 -5.85
N ILE A 378 -2.07 -24.31 -6.91
CA ILE A 378 -2.90 -24.90 -7.94
C ILE A 378 -3.79 -25.99 -7.34
N SER A 379 -3.24 -26.86 -6.51
CA SER A 379 -4.01 -27.89 -5.80
C SER A 379 -5.11 -27.29 -4.93
N TRP A 380 -4.81 -26.22 -4.18
CA TRP A 380 -5.84 -25.51 -3.40
C TRP A 380 -6.94 -24.89 -4.28
N LEU A 381 -6.58 -24.26 -5.39
CA LEU A 381 -7.54 -23.68 -6.33
C LEU A 381 -8.45 -24.76 -6.93
N GLU A 382 -7.88 -25.91 -7.32
CA GLU A 382 -8.62 -27.01 -7.96
C GLU A 382 -9.43 -27.83 -6.97
N ASP A 383 -8.87 -28.17 -5.81
CA ASP A 383 -9.51 -29.05 -4.84
C ASP A 383 -10.47 -28.30 -3.92
N ASP A 384 -10.03 -27.16 -3.33
CA ASP A 384 -10.80 -26.46 -2.31
C ASP A 384 -11.71 -25.37 -2.92
N VAL A 385 -11.16 -24.50 -3.80
CA VAL A 385 -11.91 -23.35 -4.33
C VAL A 385 -12.99 -23.80 -5.30
N LEU A 386 -12.68 -24.68 -6.27
CA LEU A 386 -13.70 -25.23 -7.19
C LEU A 386 -14.74 -26.09 -6.46
N SER A 387 -14.33 -26.79 -5.38
CA SER A 387 -15.29 -27.52 -4.55
C SER A 387 -16.23 -26.57 -3.80
N ALA A 388 -15.74 -25.46 -3.25
CA ALA A 388 -16.59 -24.43 -2.64
C ALA A 388 -17.56 -23.81 -3.67
N LEU A 389 -17.08 -23.52 -4.89
CA LEU A 389 -17.93 -23.05 -5.98
C LEU A 389 -19.04 -24.06 -6.32
N SER A 390 -18.69 -25.34 -6.44
CA SER A 390 -19.66 -26.40 -6.75
C SER A 390 -20.73 -26.59 -5.67
N ARG A 391 -20.40 -26.30 -4.41
CA ARG A 391 -21.34 -26.35 -3.28
C ARG A 391 -22.12 -25.04 -3.07
N GLY A 392 -21.80 -23.99 -3.82
CA GLY A 392 -22.42 -22.68 -3.66
C GLY A 392 -22.05 -21.97 -2.33
N GLU A 393 -20.87 -22.26 -1.81
CA GLU A 393 -20.35 -21.60 -0.60
C GLU A 393 -19.94 -20.15 -0.91
N PRO A 394 -20.06 -19.21 0.05
CA PRO A 394 -19.69 -17.81 -0.19
C PRO A 394 -18.18 -17.60 -0.23
N TYR A 395 -17.38 -18.45 0.42
CA TYR A 395 -15.92 -18.39 0.49
C TYR A 395 -15.31 -19.78 0.41
N SER A 396 -14.05 -19.85 -0.06
CA SER A 396 -13.24 -21.04 0.08
C SER A 396 -12.81 -21.27 1.53
N SER A 397 -12.27 -22.46 1.82
CA SER A 397 -11.54 -22.71 3.08
C SER A 397 -10.33 -21.78 3.21
N ASN A 398 -9.95 -21.48 4.46
CA ASN A 398 -8.71 -20.78 4.76
C ASN A 398 -7.51 -21.68 4.47
N VAL A 399 -6.47 -21.11 3.89
CA VAL A 399 -5.22 -21.79 3.59
C VAL A 399 -4.05 -20.91 4.07
N PRO A 400 -2.94 -21.50 4.56
CA PRO A 400 -1.72 -20.73 4.80
C PRO A 400 -1.35 -19.93 3.57
N PHE A 401 -1.07 -18.64 3.73
CA PHE A 401 -0.86 -17.78 2.57
C PHE A 401 0.45 -18.18 1.87
N LYS A 402 0.38 -18.48 0.58
CA LYS A 402 1.50 -19.06 -0.18
C LYS A 402 2.80 -18.26 -0.11
N LEU A 403 2.68 -16.93 -0.09
CA LEU A 403 3.83 -16.04 0.00
C LEU A 403 4.55 -16.12 1.35
N ALA A 404 4.01 -16.89 2.28
CA ALA A 404 4.59 -17.19 3.56
C ALA A 404 5.39 -18.51 3.58
N HIS A 405 5.49 -19.23 2.49
CA HIS A 405 6.16 -20.54 2.40
C HIS A 405 5.61 -21.64 3.32
N ALA A 406 4.36 -21.54 3.71
CA ALA A 406 3.75 -22.58 4.51
C ALA A 406 3.11 -23.63 3.60
N PRO A 407 3.46 -24.91 3.70
CA PRO A 407 2.72 -25.96 3.02
C PRO A 407 1.26 -25.97 3.47
N LYS A 408 0.34 -26.30 2.55
CA LYS A 408 -1.11 -26.34 2.80
C LYS A 408 -1.47 -27.17 4.06
N GLU A 409 -0.74 -28.26 4.29
CA GLU A 409 -0.97 -29.23 5.37
C GLU A 409 -0.30 -28.85 6.70
N SER A 410 0.43 -27.74 6.76
CA SER A 410 1.24 -27.37 7.94
C SER A 410 0.47 -26.65 9.03
N ASP A 411 -0.84 -26.45 8.91
CA ASP A 411 -1.65 -25.57 9.78
C ASP A 411 -1.07 -24.15 9.91
N GLY A 412 -0.19 -23.77 8.96
CA GLY A 412 0.46 -22.46 8.92
C GLY A 412 1.57 -22.25 9.94
N ILE A 413 2.04 -23.30 10.63
CA ILE A 413 3.16 -23.20 11.57
C ILE A 413 4.48 -23.43 10.82
N LEU A 414 5.40 -22.49 11.00
CA LEU A 414 6.73 -22.51 10.41
C LEU A 414 7.81 -22.57 11.51
N GLU A 415 8.79 -23.43 11.29
CA GLU A 415 9.97 -23.53 12.14
C GLU A 415 11.02 -22.48 11.73
N PRO A 416 11.89 -22.03 12.65
CA PRO A 416 13.04 -21.20 12.30
C PRO A 416 13.93 -21.89 11.26
N ALA A 417 14.58 -21.13 10.41
CA ALA A 417 15.62 -21.63 9.51
C ALA A 417 16.81 -22.21 10.31
N GLN A 418 17.60 -23.07 9.69
CA GLN A 418 18.77 -23.65 10.36
C GLN A 418 19.74 -22.59 10.91
N LYS A 419 19.92 -21.51 10.14
CA LYS A 419 20.64 -20.31 10.57
C LYS A 419 19.64 -19.19 10.77
N HIS A 420 19.65 -18.58 11.95
CA HIS A 420 18.74 -17.51 12.32
C HIS A 420 19.31 -16.68 13.48
N PHE A 421 18.75 -15.49 13.68
CA PHE A 421 19.01 -14.70 14.89
C PHE A 421 18.41 -15.40 16.11
N ARG A 422 19.18 -15.48 17.19
CA ARG A 422 18.81 -16.13 18.45
C ARG A 422 18.47 -15.13 19.56
N GLY A 423 18.85 -13.85 19.36
CA GLY A 423 18.45 -12.79 20.26
C GLY A 423 16.97 -12.43 20.14
N PRO A 424 16.43 -11.67 21.11
CA PRO A 424 15.03 -11.21 21.05
C PRO A 424 14.84 -10.21 19.91
N ILE A 425 13.63 -10.19 19.36
CA ILE A 425 13.23 -9.26 18.30
C ILE A 425 12.29 -8.18 18.82
N GLY A 426 12.45 -6.94 18.34
CA GLY A 426 11.51 -5.83 18.56
C GLY A 426 11.31 -5.04 17.28
N ILE A 427 10.15 -4.42 17.15
CA ILE A 427 9.73 -3.71 15.92
C ILE A 427 9.48 -2.24 16.23
N ILE A 428 9.98 -1.37 15.36
CA ILE A 428 9.62 0.05 15.27
C ILE A 428 8.72 0.20 14.05
N SER A 429 7.45 0.59 14.26
CA SER A 429 6.42 0.61 13.22
C SER A 429 5.83 2.01 13.00
N GLY A 430 5.24 2.23 11.83
CA GLY A 430 4.58 3.48 11.47
C GLY A 430 3.63 3.34 10.28
N PRO A 431 2.75 4.33 10.04
CA PRO A 431 1.60 4.23 9.15
C PRO A 431 1.92 4.44 7.66
N SER A 432 3.18 4.66 7.28
CA SER A 432 3.52 4.99 5.89
C SER A 432 3.36 3.79 4.94
N GLY A 433 3.62 2.58 5.43
CA GLY A 433 3.56 1.33 4.70
C GLY A 433 2.41 0.42 5.12
N GLY A 434 2.21 -0.67 4.37
CA GLY A 434 1.15 -1.63 4.64
C GLY A 434 1.23 -2.84 3.73
N SER A 435 0.11 -3.51 3.43
CA SER A 435 0.08 -4.72 2.60
C SER A 435 0.81 -5.87 3.30
N HIS A 436 1.81 -6.46 2.67
CA HIS A 436 2.58 -7.53 3.31
C HIS A 436 3.30 -7.08 4.59
N LEU A 437 3.55 -5.77 4.76
CA LEU A 437 4.05 -5.22 6.03
C LEU A 437 3.04 -5.42 7.16
N ASP A 438 1.74 -5.20 6.92
CA ASP A 438 0.69 -5.49 7.92
C ASP A 438 0.68 -6.96 8.29
N GLN A 439 0.86 -7.86 7.31
CA GLN A 439 0.97 -9.30 7.56
C GLN A 439 2.20 -9.63 8.41
N PHE A 440 3.36 -9.07 8.06
CA PHE A 440 4.61 -9.31 8.77
C PHE A 440 4.56 -8.86 10.23
N VAL A 441 4.07 -7.66 10.49
CA VAL A 441 3.93 -7.15 11.86
C VAL A 441 2.86 -7.95 12.63
N SER A 442 1.78 -8.42 11.97
CA SER A 442 0.80 -9.28 12.62
C SER A 442 1.37 -10.65 13.03
N ILE A 443 2.32 -11.20 12.26
CA ILE A 443 3.02 -12.43 12.67
C ILE A 443 3.76 -12.19 14.00
N ILE A 444 4.42 -11.05 14.17
CA ILE A 444 5.12 -10.71 15.42
C ILE A 444 4.14 -10.63 16.60
N VAL A 445 3.11 -9.79 16.45
CA VAL A 445 2.16 -9.49 17.54
C VAL A 445 1.34 -10.70 17.92
N ASP A 446 0.73 -11.37 16.95
CA ASP A 446 -0.24 -12.45 17.20
C ASP A 446 0.43 -13.75 17.68
N ASN A 447 1.73 -13.93 17.46
CA ASN A 447 2.52 -15.02 18.02
C ASN A 447 3.30 -14.61 19.28
N GLY A 448 3.23 -13.33 19.71
CA GLY A 448 3.96 -12.86 20.89
C GLY A 448 5.48 -12.95 20.76
N LEU A 449 6.03 -12.73 19.56
CA LEU A 449 7.46 -12.90 19.28
C LEU A 449 8.32 -11.77 19.84
N GLY A 450 7.75 -10.57 19.97
CA GLY A 450 8.46 -9.40 20.48
C GLY A 450 7.58 -8.15 20.54
N PRO A 451 8.07 -7.08 21.22
CA PRO A 451 7.33 -5.83 21.34
C PRO A 451 7.32 -5.04 20.02
N VAL A 452 6.24 -4.28 19.82
CA VAL A 452 6.07 -3.33 18.72
C VAL A 452 5.85 -1.93 19.31
N VAL A 453 6.66 -0.95 18.92
CA VAL A 453 6.55 0.44 19.36
C VAL A 453 6.34 1.39 18.18
N GLY A 454 5.83 2.58 18.45
CA GLY A 454 5.57 3.61 17.46
C GLY A 454 4.08 3.70 17.12
N MET A 455 3.73 3.60 15.86
CA MET A 455 2.34 3.65 15.39
C MET A 455 2.02 2.39 14.59
N PRO A 456 0.73 1.96 14.54
CA PRO A 456 0.32 0.85 13.69
C PRO A 456 0.75 1.05 12.23
N PRO A 457 1.00 -0.03 11.47
CA PRO A 457 1.13 0.06 10.02
C PRO A 457 -0.18 0.48 9.36
N GLY A 458 -0.20 0.63 8.05
CA GLY A 458 -1.31 1.24 7.32
C GLY A 458 -2.67 0.56 7.43
N GLY A 459 -2.71 -0.69 7.87
CA GLY A 459 -3.96 -1.43 8.08
C GLY A 459 -4.62 -1.87 6.79
N TYR A 460 -3.85 -2.08 5.71
CA TYR A 460 -4.39 -2.55 4.44
C TYR A 460 -3.69 -3.83 4.00
N SER A 461 -4.45 -4.90 3.92
CA SER A 461 -3.93 -6.18 3.44
C SER A 461 -5.05 -7.04 2.90
N ASN A 462 -4.99 -7.32 1.61
CA ASN A 462 -5.81 -8.31 0.98
C ASN A 462 -4.96 -9.41 0.32
N THR A 463 -5.58 -10.55 0.04
CA THR A 463 -4.87 -11.72 -0.49
C THR A 463 -4.88 -11.72 -2.01
N TRP A 464 -6.04 -11.44 -2.61
CA TRP A 464 -6.27 -11.58 -4.03
C TRP A 464 -7.08 -10.41 -4.57
N GLU A 465 -6.72 -9.96 -5.75
CA GLU A 465 -7.36 -8.87 -6.47
C GLU A 465 -7.78 -9.34 -7.85
N TRP A 466 -8.88 -8.79 -8.32
CA TRP A 466 -9.37 -8.95 -9.68
C TRP A 466 -9.50 -7.59 -10.34
N GLU A 467 -8.87 -7.42 -11.47
CA GLU A 467 -8.87 -6.19 -12.25
C GLU A 467 -9.61 -6.43 -13.57
N GLU A 468 -10.45 -5.48 -13.97
CA GLU A 468 -11.21 -5.58 -15.20
C GLU A 468 -11.35 -4.22 -15.86
N VAL A 469 -11.13 -4.16 -17.17
CA VAL A 469 -11.44 -2.98 -17.98
C VAL A 469 -12.96 -2.88 -18.12
N LEU A 470 -13.51 -1.78 -17.64
CA LEU A 470 -14.92 -1.46 -17.75
C LEU A 470 -15.19 -0.70 -19.04
N SER A 471 -16.25 -1.10 -19.75
CA SER A 471 -16.81 -0.38 -20.89
C SER A 471 -18.20 0.13 -20.56
N PHE A 472 -18.69 1.13 -21.28
CA PHE A 472 -20.11 1.49 -21.19
C PHE A 472 -20.96 0.32 -21.67
N PRO A 473 -22.01 -0.06 -20.90
CA PRO A 473 -22.86 -1.18 -21.26
C PRO A 473 -23.41 -1.09 -22.69
N GLY A 474 -23.36 -2.22 -23.41
CA GLY A 474 -23.78 -2.28 -24.81
C GLY A 474 -22.82 -1.64 -25.82
N THR A 475 -21.62 -1.23 -25.41
CA THR A 475 -20.58 -0.67 -26.27
C THR A 475 -19.25 -1.39 -26.06
N ASP A 476 -18.34 -1.24 -27.02
CA ASP A 476 -16.93 -1.69 -26.89
C ASP A 476 -16.02 -0.53 -26.43
N GLN A 477 -16.58 0.61 -26.05
CA GLN A 477 -15.81 1.76 -25.62
C GLN A 477 -15.30 1.56 -24.18
N PRO A 478 -13.99 1.40 -23.97
CA PRO A 478 -13.42 1.29 -22.63
C PRO A 478 -13.57 2.63 -21.89
N VAL A 479 -13.65 2.55 -20.57
CA VAL A 479 -13.73 3.72 -19.68
C VAL A 479 -12.49 3.77 -18.79
N VAL A 480 -12.36 2.83 -17.87
CA VAL A 480 -11.26 2.68 -16.90
C VAL A 480 -11.08 1.20 -16.59
N ALA A 481 -9.96 0.82 -15.97
CA ALA A 481 -9.89 -0.46 -15.26
C ALA A 481 -10.24 -0.25 -13.79
N PHE A 482 -11.04 -1.16 -13.27
CA PHE A 482 -11.55 -1.14 -11.89
C PHE A 482 -11.12 -2.42 -11.18
N MET A 483 -10.72 -2.29 -9.92
CA MET A 483 -10.19 -3.41 -9.14
C MET A 483 -11.13 -3.78 -8.01
N TRP A 484 -11.26 -5.09 -7.74
CA TRP A 484 -11.99 -5.66 -6.60
C TRP A 484 -11.07 -6.51 -5.75
N ASN A 485 -11.21 -6.41 -4.45
CA ASN A 485 -10.61 -7.32 -3.50
C ASN A 485 -11.50 -8.58 -3.39
N ILE A 486 -11.00 -9.71 -3.88
CA ILE A 486 -11.73 -10.97 -3.95
C ILE A 486 -11.28 -12.00 -2.92
N GLY A 487 -10.46 -11.63 -1.94
CA GLY A 487 -10.01 -12.56 -0.91
C GLY A 487 -9.60 -11.86 0.38
N HIS A 488 -9.81 -12.52 1.51
CA HIS A 488 -9.35 -12.03 2.80
C HIS A 488 -7.91 -12.42 3.06
N THR A 489 -7.15 -11.49 3.65
CA THR A 489 -5.96 -11.83 4.46
C THR A 489 -6.40 -12.00 5.90
N ILE A 490 -6.03 -13.13 6.49
CA ILE A 490 -6.40 -13.51 7.84
C ILE A 490 -5.13 -13.57 8.69
N ARG A 491 -5.12 -12.83 9.80
CA ARG A 491 -4.02 -12.78 10.75
C ARG A 491 -3.85 -14.13 11.47
N PRO A 492 -2.68 -14.41 12.06
CA PRO A 492 -2.46 -15.63 12.86
C PRO A 492 -3.49 -15.87 13.97
N ASN A 493 -4.05 -14.80 14.54
CA ASN A 493 -5.11 -14.88 15.57
C ASN A 493 -6.51 -15.18 15.01
N GLY A 494 -6.67 -15.25 13.68
CA GLY A 494 -7.93 -15.53 12.97
C GLY A 494 -8.74 -14.30 12.57
N GLU A 495 -8.29 -13.09 12.88
CA GLU A 495 -8.95 -11.86 12.46
C GLU A 495 -8.59 -11.48 11.02
N ILE A 496 -9.49 -10.79 10.34
CA ILE A 496 -9.24 -10.22 9.03
C ILE A 496 -8.33 -8.98 9.18
N ALA A 497 -7.28 -8.91 8.37
CA ALA A 497 -6.25 -7.88 8.46
C ALA A 497 -6.70 -6.51 7.91
N GLU A 498 -7.51 -6.50 6.83
CA GLU A 498 -7.94 -5.26 6.18
C GLU A 498 -8.76 -4.36 7.10
N GLY A 499 -8.39 -3.08 7.19
CA GLY A 499 -9.01 -2.10 8.09
C GLY A 499 -8.77 -2.37 9.59
N ASN A 500 -7.94 -3.37 9.92
CA ASN A 500 -7.70 -3.84 11.28
C ASN A 500 -6.19 -4.02 11.54
N PRO A 501 -5.40 -2.93 11.56
CA PRO A 501 -3.98 -2.99 11.84
C PRO A 501 -3.74 -3.55 13.26
N VAL A 502 -2.54 -4.09 13.46
CA VAL A 502 -2.13 -4.54 14.79
C VAL A 502 -2.08 -3.37 15.77
N ALA A 503 -2.44 -3.62 17.02
CA ALA A 503 -2.12 -2.70 18.10
C ALA A 503 -0.61 -2.75 18.39
N VAL A 504 -0.03 -1.60 18.72
CA VAL A 504 1.36 -1.50 19.19
C VAL A 504 1.38 -1.61 20.72
N ASP A 505 2.47 -2.15 21.28
CA ASP A 505 2.64 -2.26 22.73
C ASP A 505 2.82 -0.90 23.39
N GLU A 506 3.48 0.03 22.67
CA GLU A 506 3.64 1.40 23.11
C GLU A 506 3.42 2.37 21.95
N TRP A 507 2.38 3.21 22.11
CA TRP A 507 2.03 4.23 21.14
C TRP A 507 2.95 5.45 21.27
N ILE A 508 3.74 5.72 20.23
CA ILE A 508 4.60 6.89 20.13
C ILE A 508 4.21 7.65 18.85
N PRO A 509 3.43 8.74 18.96
CA PRO A 509 3.00 9.49 17.80
C PRO A 509 4.15 10.32 17.20
N LEU A 510 4.20 10.38 15.87
CA LEU A 510 5.03 11.37 15.19
C LEU A 510 4.35 12.75 15.29
N THR A 511 5.10 13.75 15.74
CA THR A 511 4.60 15.12 15.95
C THR A 511 5.61 16.15 15.47
N SER A 512 5.16 17.40 15.29
CA SER A 512 6.03 18.54 14.99
C SER A 512 7.11 18.76 16.07
N ALA A 513 6.83 18.38 17.31
CA ALA A 513 7.75 18.57 18.44
C ALA A 513 8.86 17.52 18.50
N ASN A 514 8.60 16.28 18.05
CA ASN A 514 9.57 15.16 18.18
C ASN A 514 10.19 14.69 16.86
N VAL A 515 9.89 15.30 15.72
CA VAL A 515 10.32 14.82 14.40
C VAL A 515 11.84 14.56 14.30
N GLN A 516 12.66 15.33 15.00
CA GLN A 516 14.13 15.20 14.99
C GLN A 516 14.65 14.11 15.95
N THR A 517 13.86 13.70 16.95
CA THR A 517 14.25 12.72 17.97
C THR A 517 13.43 11.44 17.89
N TYR A 518 12.42 11.41 17.02
CA TYR A 518 11.41 10.37 16.93
C TYR A 518 11.99 8.95 16.86
N TYR A 519 12.96 8.72 15.97
CA TYR A 519 13.58 7.40 15.79
C TYR A 519 14.44 6.98 16.97
N SER A 520 15.18 7.92 17.57
CA SER A 520 15.98 7.64 18.77
C SER A 520 15.10 7.31 19.96
N GLU A 521 13.99 8.01 20.13
CA GLU A 521 13.01 7.73 21.18
C GLU A 521 12.40 6.33 21.03
N MET A 522 11.97 5.97 19.84
CA MET A 522 11.42 4.63 19.57
C MET A 522 12.46 3.53 19.82
N LEU A 523 13.72 3.73 19.42
CA LEU A 523 14.80 2.77 19.66
C LEU A 523 15.01 2.53 21.16
N GLU A 524 15.09 3.58 21.96
CA GLU A 524 15.26 3.46 23.41
C GLU A 524 14.07 2.72 24.05
N ARG A 525 12.86 3.00 23.58
CA ARG A 525 11.65 2.35 24.13
C ARG A 525 11.58 0.87 23.78
N VAL A 526 11.85 0.47 22.55
CA VAL A 526 11.84 -0.95 22.16
C VAL A 526 12.94 -1.72 22.90
N LEU A 527 14.13 -1.15 23.07
CA LEU A 527 15.22 -1.77 23.82
C LEU A 527 14.83 -1.96 25.30
N ALA A 528 14.22 -0.98 25.94
CA ALA A 528 13.74 -1.08 27.32
C ALA A 528 12.67 -2.20 27.49
N LEU A 529 11.78 -2.36 26.52
CA LEU A 529 10.80 -3.45 26.52
C LEU A 529 11.48 -4.82 26.36
N LEU A 530 12.47 -4.94 25.47
CA LEU A 530 13.23 -6.18 25.29
C LEU A 530 13.99 -6.59 26.55
N GLU A 531 14.62 -5.65 27.26
CA GLU A 531 15.31 -5.91 28.54
C GLU A 531 14.34 -6.36 29.63
N SER A 532 13.16 -5.75 29.71
CA SER A 532 12.15 -6.10 30.72
C SER A 532 11.55 -7.50 30.51
N SER A 533 11.49 -7.97 29.27
CA SER A 533 10.97 -9.30 28.90
C SER A 533 11.93 -10.43 29.30
N HIS A 534 13.23 -10.18 29.38
CA HIS A 534 14.25 -11.15 29.78
C HIS A 534 14.31 -11.39 31.31
N THR A 535 13.71 -10.52 32.10
CA THR A 535 13.71 -10.60 33.57
C THR A 535 12.48 -11.32 34.16
N ARG A 536 11.56 -11.73 33.32
CA ARG A 536 10.39 -12.54 33.69
C ARG A 536 10.53 -13.98 33.24
#